data_b633e44d5e5b94aebbffe15d612abd10
#
_entry.id   b633e44d5e5b94aebbffe15d612abd10
#
_cell.length_a   1.000
_cell.length_b   1.000
_cell.length_c   1.000
_cell.angle_alpha   90.00
_cell.angle_beta   90.00
_cell.angle_gamma   90.00
#
_symmetry.space_group_name_H-M   'P 1'
#
loop_
_entity.id
_entity.type
_entity.pdbx_description
1 polymer ?
#
loop_
_entity_poly.entity_id
_entity_poly.type
_entity_poly.pdbx_seq_one_letter_code
_entity_poly.pdbx_strand_id
1 'polypeptide(L)'
;MLDVLTSLFGPYPLADYGALVIDARLGYALETQTLALFDRQISLSSSTDIFQVHELAHQWFGNSVTARLWRDIWLNEGFATYAESLWHERTDASFDIDASMRSLARRTFAPIRDPGPDAMFTRSVYDRGALALHALRIDVGDETFFAIVRTWVAERARSNGSTEELIALASRLAGRDIGPLVERWLSADPMPALTR
;
A
#
# COMPACT_ATOMS: atom_id res chain seq x y z
N MET A 1 3.97 -10.45 -12.17
CA MET A 1 3.75 -9.31 -11.25
C MET A 1 3.00 -8.18 -11.94
N LEU A 2 3.54 -7.58 -13.00
CA LEU A 2 2.93 -6.43 -13.70
C LEU A 2 1.48 -6.68 -14.10
N ASP A 3 1.16 -7.79 -14.76
CA ASP A 3 -0.21 -8.12 -15.19
C ASP A 3 -1.17 -8.24 -14.00
N VAL A 4 -0.71 -8.82 -12.88
CA VAL A 4 -1.53 -8.94 -11.65
C VAL A 4 -1.84 -7.56 -11.09
N LEU A 5 -0.83 -6.71 -10.88
CA LEU A 5 -1.07 -5.37 -10.32
C LEU A 5 -1.87 -4.48 -11.28
N THR A 6 -1.66 -4.59 -12.58
CA THR A 6 -2.47 -3.90 -13.59
C THR A 6 -3.94 -4.31 -13.51
N SER A 7 -4.23 -5.59 -13.28
CA SER A 7 -5.62 -6.07 -13.13
C SER A 7 -6.31 -5.51 -11.87
N LEU A 8 -5.54 -5.23 -10.83
CA LEU A 8 -6.03 -4.72 -9.54
C LEU A 8 -6.17 -3.19 -9.54
N PHE A 9 -5.12 -2.49 -10.01
CA PHE A 9 -4.97 -1.04 -9.83
C PHE A 9 -5.30 -0.22 -11.08
N GLY A 10 -5.46 -0.88 -12.23
CA GLY A 10 -5.63 -0.22 -13.53
C GLY A 10 -4.34 -0.16 -14.34
N PRO A 11 -4.37 0.45 -15.55
CA PRO A 11 -3.24 0.50 -16.45
C PRO A 11 -1.95 0.94 -15.77
N TYR A 12 -0.83 0.33 -16.15
CA TYR A 12 0.48 0.74 -15.68
C TYR A 12 0.74 2.21 -16.07
N PRO A 13 1.09 3.09 -15.11
CA PRO A 13 1.02 4.53 -15.33
C PRO A 13 2.22 5.13 -16.07
N LEU A 14 3.28 4.35 -16.26
CA LEU A 14 4.55 4.81 -16.84
C LEU A 14 4.84 4.07 -18.16
N ALA A 15 5.92 4.44 -18.86
CA ALA A 15 6.25 3.83 -20.17
C ALA A 15 6.90 2.46 -20.00
N ASP A 16 7.84 2.34 -19.05
CA ASP A 16 8.70 1.18 -18.87
C ASP A 16 8.81 0.82 -17.38
N TYR A 17 9.18 -0.44 -17.11
CA TYR A 17 9.57 -0.89 -15.78
C TYR A 17 10.80 -1.79 -15.87
N GLY A 18 11.72 -1.60 -14.95
CA GLY A 18 12.91 -2.41 -14.81
C GLY A 18 13.43 -2.43 -13.38
N ALA A 19 14.47 -3.21 -13.15
CA ALA A 19 15.15 -3.29 -11.87
C ALA A 19 16.66 -3.06 -12.06
N LEU A 20 17.25 -2.22 -11.23
CA LEU A 20 18.69 -2.01 -11.12
C LEU A 20 19.20 -2.67 -9.85
N VAL A 21 20.06 -3.68 -10.02
CA VAL A 21 20.74 -4.31 -8.88
C VAL A 21 22.13 -3.71 -8.74
N ILE A 22 22.44 -3.18 -7.56
CA ILE A 22 23.76 -2.59 -7.27
C ILE A 22 24.52 -3.45 -6.27
N ASP A 23 25.85 -3.48 -6.42
CA ASP A 23 26.76 -4.18 -5.50
C ASP A 23 27.10 -3.28 -4.30
N ALA A 24 26.07 -2.86 -3.57
CA ALA A 24 26.18 -2.09 -2.34
C ALA A 24 25.28 -2.70 -1.27
N ARG A 25 25.53 -2.39 -0.01
CA ARG A 25 24.70 -2.80 1.13
C ARG A 25 23.90 -1.59 1.61
N LEU A 26 22.72 -1.40 1.04
CA LEU A 26 21.82 -0.33 1.46
C LEU A 26 20.92 -0.79 2.61
N GLY A 27 20.52 -2.08 2.62
CA GLY A 27 19.56 -2.62 3.57
C GLY A 27 18.11 -2.28 3.23
N TYR A 28 17.84 -1.69 2.06
CA TYR A 28 16.52 -1.35 1.53
C TYR A 28 16.51 -1.41 0.00
N ALA A 29 15.33 -1.52 -0.58
CA ALA A 29 15.09 -1.23 -1.99
C ALA A 29 14.54 0.21 -2.12
N LEU A 30 14.51 0.74 -3.35
CA LEU A 30 14.03 2.09 -3.61
C LEU A 30 13.21 2.12 -4.89
N GLU A 31 12.03 2.69 -4.81
CA GLU A 31 11.01 2.76 -5.84
C GLU A 31 11.31 3.75 -6.98
N THR A 32 12.57 3.96 -7.33
CA THR A 32 12.91 4.95 -8.37
C THR A 32 12.04 4.73 -9.62
N GLN A 33 11.51 5.83 -10.13
CA GLN A 33 10.52 5.83 -11.20
C GLN A 33 11.05 5.04 -12.42
N THR A 34 10.28 4.07 -12.90
CA THR A 34 10.57 3.15 -14.00
C THR A 34 11.73 2.16 -13.78
N LEU A 35 12.63 2.40 -12.85
CA LEU A 35 13.82 1.59 -12.62
C LEU A 35 14.06 1.40 -11.11
N ALA A 36 13.29 0.51 -10.48
CA ALA A 36 13.43 0.23 -9.06
C ALA A 36 14.84 -0.26 -8.71
N LEU A 37 15.40 0.26 -7.61
CA LEU A 37 16.77 -0.05 -7.20
C LEU A 37 16.77 -1.06 -6.06
N PHE A 38 17.57 -2.10 -6.21
CA PHE A 38 17.75 -3.17 -5.22
C PHE A 38 19.21 -3.30 -4.85
N ASP A 39 19.50 -3.48 -3.57
CA ASP A 39 20.81 -3.96 -3.21
C ASP A 39 20.96 -5.46 -3.53
N ARG A 40 22.21 -5.91 -3.64
CA ARG A 40 22.51 -7.29 -3.99
C ARG A 40 21.98 -8.29 -2.97
N GLN A 41 21.90 -7.95 -1.68
CA GLN A 41 21.43 -8.87 -0.65
C GLN A 41 19.92 -9.09 -0.77
N ILE A 42 19.15 -8.05 -1.01
CA ILE A 42 17.71 -8.13 -1.27
C ILE A 42 17.45 -8.96 -2.52
N SER A 43 18.20 -8.72 -3.61
CA SER A 43 18.05 -9.45 -4.88
C SER A 43 18.34 -10.94 -4.78
N LEU A 44 19.16 -11.37 -3.82
CA LEU A 44 19.51 -12.76 -3.57
C LEU A 44 18.69 -13.40 -2.43
N SER A 45 17.78 -12.66 -1.82
CA SER A 45 16.95 -13.17 -0.72
C SER A 45 15.84 -14.10 -1.23
N SER A 46 15.38 -14.99 -0.37
CA SER A 46 14.18 -15.81 -0.67
C SER A 46 12.88 -15.00 -0.72
N SER A 47 12.93 -13.75 -0.29
CA SER A 47 11.80 -12.80 -0.29
C SER A 47 11.91 -11.77 -1.40
N THR A 48 12.76 -11.98 -2.40
CA THR A 48 12.98 -11.05 -3.53
C THR A 48 11.68 -10.68 -4.21
N ASP A 49 10.77 -11.65 -4.41
CA ASP A 49 9.48 -11.42 -5.07
C ASP A 49 8.62 -10.39 -4.32
N ILE A 50 8.63 -10.43 -2.98
CA ILE A 50 7.88 -9.51 -2.13
C ILE A 50 8.40 -8.09 -2.31
N PHE A 51 9.73 -7.90 -2.21
CA PHE A 51 10.34 -6.60 -2.46
C PHE A 51 10.05 -6.09 -3.88
N GLN A 52 10.12 -6.97 -4.89
CA GLN A 52 9.82 -6.58 -6.27
C GLN A 52 8.37 -6.16 -6.45
N VAL A 53 7.41 -6.82 -5.81
CA VAL A 53 5.99 -6.43 -5.83
C VAL A 53 5.79 -5.08 -5.14
N HIS A 54 6.45 -4.87 -4.00
CA HIS A 54 6.41 -3.61 -3.25
C HIS A 54 6.89 -2.44 -4.13
N GLU A 55 8.11 -2.53 -4.67
CA GLU A 55 8.69 -1.48 -5.51
C GLU A 55 7.92 -1.28 -6.83
N LEU A 56 7.32 -2.35 -7.38
CA LEU A 56 6.45 -2.23 -8.54
C LEU A 56 5.15 -1.51 -8.19
N ALA A 57 4.55 -1.78 -7.03
CA ALA A 57 3.31 -1.12 -6.61
C ALA A 57 3.49 0.39 -6.42
N HIS A 58 4.66 0.82 -5.97
CA HIS A 58 5.02 2.23 -5.87
C HIS A 58 4.94 2.99 -7.19
N GLN A 59 4.99 2.31 -8.34
CA GLN A 59 4.82 2.99 -9.63
C GLN A 59 3.42 3.60 -9.77
N TRP A 60 2.39 3.00 -9.16
CA TRP A 60 1.05 3.57 -9.01
C TRP A 60 0.94 4.48 -7.79
N PHE A 61 1.42 4.01 -6.59
CA PHE A 61 1.27 4.65 -5.28
C PHE A 61 2.63 5.18 -4.78
N GLY A 62 2.97 6.39 -5.15
CA GLY A 62 4.26 7.04 -4.89
C GLY A 62 4.74 7.79 -6.13
N ASN A 63 4.93 7.10 -7.25
CA ASN A 63 5.46 7.69 -8.47
C ASN A 63 4.39 8.36 -9.35
N SER A 64 3.25 7.71 -9.53
CA SER A 64 2.13 8.29 -10.30
C SER A 64 1.21 9.13 -9.42
N VAL A 65 0.83 8.60 -8.26
CA VAL A 65 0.04 9.31 -7.25
C VAL A 65 0.89 9.44 -6.00
N THR A 66 1.45 10.61 -5.78
CA THR A 66 2.37 10.89 -4.66
C THR A 66 1.59 11.39 -3.44
N ALA A 67 2.00 11.04 -2.23
CA ALA A 67 1.49 11.66 -1.02
C ALA A 67 1.72 13.17 -1.07
N ARG A 68 0.66 13.99 -0.80
CA ARG A 68 0.75 15.45 -0.86
C ARG A 68 1.67 16.02 0.22
N LEU A 69 1.61 15.45 1.40
CA LEU A 69 2.44 15.80 2.54
C LEU A 69 3.04 14.53 3.15
N TRP A 70 4.18 14.65 3.78
CA TRP A 70 4.84 13.52 4.43
C TRP A 70 4.00 12.83 5.51
N ARG A 71 3.07 13.52 6.14
CA ARG A 71 2.10 12.91 7.06
C ARG A 71 1.18 11.89 6.38
N ASP A 72 1.02 11.99 5.06
CA ASP A 72 0.20 11.08 4.26
C ASP A 72 1.02 9.92 3.65
N ILE A 73 2.27 9.72 4.08
CA ILE A 73 3.20 8.72 3.51
C ILE A 73 2.63 7.29 3.54
N TRP A 74 1.70 6.98 4.42
CA TRP A 74 1.01 5.70 4.45
C TRP A 74 0.24 5.41 3.16
N LEU A 75 -0.12 6.43 2.37
CA LEU A 75 -0.73 6.28 1.04
C LEU A 75 0.25 5.67 0.04
N ASN A 76 1.55 5.86 0.22
CA ASN A 76 2.56 5.18 -0.58
C ASN A 76 2.85 3.80 0.03
N GLU A 77 3.37 3.77 1.24
CA GLU A 77 3.89 2.57 1.88
C GLU A 77 2.83 1.54 2.25
N GLY A 78 1.67 2.01 2.72
CA GLY A 78 0.55 1.13 3.05
C GLY A 78 -0.04 0.45 1.82
N PHE A 79 -0.19 1.16 0.69
CA PHE A 79 -0.63 0.57 -0.56
C PHE A 79 0.40 -0.41 -1.13
N ALA A 80 1.70 -0.07 -1.11
CA ALA A 80 2.76 -0.96 -1.58
C ALA A 80 2.84 -2.24 -0.73
N THR A 81 2.76 -2.12 0.59
CA THR A 81 2.72 -3.28 1.51
C THR A 81 1.46 -4.12 1.30
N TYR A 82 0.31 -3.50 1.10
CA TYR A 82 -0.92 -4.25 0.84
C TYR A 82 -0.89 -4.96 -0.51
N ALA A 83 -0.21 -4.39 -1.51
CA ALA A 83 -0.01 -5.01 -2.82
C ALA A 83 0.73 -6.35 -2.74
N GLU A 84 1.66 -6.51 -1.78
CA GLU A 84 2.34 -7.78 -1.51
C GLU A 84 1.33 -8.88 -1.17
N SER A 85 0.40 -8.60 -0.26
CA SER A 85 -0.65 -9.54 0.13
C SER A 85 -1.66 -9.80 -0.98
N LEU A 86 -2.04 -8.77 -1.75
CA LEU A 86 -2.92 -8.91 -2.91
C LEU A 86 -2.27 -9.75 -4.02
N TRP A 87 -0.96 -9.62 -4.21
CA TRP A 87 -0.22 -10.45 -5.16
C TRP A 87 -0.22 -11.93 -4.75
N HIS A 88 0.04 -12.22 -3.47
CA HIS A 88 -0.08 -13.58 -2.95
C HIS A 88 -1.49 -14.15 -3.11
N GLU A 89 -2.52 -13.38 -2.76
CA GLU A 89 -3.92 -13.78 -2.94
C GLU A 89 -4.24 -14.17 -4.39
N ARG A 90 -3.57 -13.56 -5.38
CA ARG A 90 -3.76 -13.83 -6.80
C ARG A 90 -2.90 -14.93 -7.39
N THR A 91 -1.78 -15.24 -6.75
CA THR A 91 -0.77 -16.16 -7.32
C THR A 91 -0.60 -17.45 -6.52
N ASP A 92 -1.09 -17.50 -5.29
CA ASP A 92 -1.03 -18.67 -4.41
C ASP A 92 -2.45 -19.02 -3.92
N ALA A 93 -3.01 -20.09 -4.47
CA ALA A 93 -4.37 -20.54 -4.12
C ALA A 93 -4.49 -21.02 -2.64
N SER A 94 -3.38 -21.22 -1.94
CA SER A 94 -3.35 -21.59 -0.52
C SER A 94 -3.28 -20.38 0.41
N PHE A 95 -3.03 -19.18 -0.11
CA PHE A 95 -2.90 -17.97 0.69
C PHE A 95 -4.26 -17.39 1.09
N ASP A 96 -4.49 -17.32 2.39
CA ASP A 96 -5.65 -16.67 2.99
C ASP A 96 -5.24 -15.26 3.46
N ILE A 97 -5.65 -14.25 2.69
CA ILE A 97 -5.31 -12.85 2.99
C ILE A 97 -5.94 -12.40 4.31
N ASP A 98 -7.16 -12.84 4.63
CA ASP A 98 -7.83 -12.48 5.87
C ASP A 98 -7.10 -13.06 7.08
N ALA A 99 -6.66 -14.33 6.99
CA ALA A 99 -5.87 -14.96 8.04
C ALA A 99 -4.52 -14.28 8.22
N SER A 100 -3.86 -13.91 7.12
CA SER A 100 -2.59 -13.18 7.12
C SER A 100 -2.74 -11.81 7.81
N MET A 101 -3.74 -11.01 7.41
CA MET A 101 -4.01 -9.70 7.98
C MET A 101 -4.44 -9.79 9.46
N ARG A 102 -5.25 -10.79 9.84
CA ARG A 102 -5.56 -11.05 11.25
C ARG A 102 -4.30 -11.40 12.06
N SER A 103 -3.37 -12.14 11.49
CA SER A 103 -2.09 -12.44 12.14
C SER A 103 -1.24 -11.19 12.33
N LEU A 104 -1.17 -10.33 11.30
CA LEU A 104 -0.47 -9.06 11.35
C LEU A 104 -1.08 -8.12 12.41
N ALA A 105 -2.41 -8.05 12.48
CA ALA A 105 -3.15 -7.21 13.43
C ALA A 105 -2.99 -7.60 14.92
N ARG A 106 -2.38 -8.75 15.22
CA ARG A 106 -2.00 -9.10 16.61
C ARG A 106 -0.77 -8.36 17.10
N ARG A 107 -0.03 -7.74 16.21
CA ARG A 107 1.13 -6.93 16.54
C ARG A 107 0.67 -5.51 16.94
N THR A 108 1.49 -4.82 17.69
CA THR A 108 1.23 -3.44 18.07
C THR A 108 1.96 -2.49 17.12
N PHE A 109 1.23 -1.51 16.61
CA PHE A 109 1.76 -0.47 15.75
C PHE A 109 1.35 0.90 16.27
N ALA A 110 2.27 1.85 16.23
CA ALA A 110 1.98 3.24 16.61
C ALA A 110 0.97 3.88 15.64
N PRO A 111 0.27 4.95 16.05
CA PRO A 111 -0.52 5.78 15.12
C PRO A 111 0.31 6.31 13.94
N ILE A 112 -0.33 6.38 12.76
CA ILE A 112 0.34 6.74 11.51
C ILE A 112 -0.33 7.91 10.79
N ARG A 113 -1.30 8.59 11.41
CA ARG A 113 -2.01 9.72 10.80
C ARG A 113 -1.09 10.93 10.56
N ASP A 114 -0.11 11.07 11.43
CA ASP A 114 1.01 12.01 11.32
C ASP A 114 2.22 11.41 12.06
N PRO A 115 3.03 10.58 11.37
CA PRO A 115 4.12 9.87 12.03
C PRO A 115 5.30 10.78 12.41
N GLY A 116 5.35 11.99 11.86
CA GLY A 116 6.50 12.88 12.01
C GLY A 116 7.75 12.39 11.27
N PRO A 117 8.81 13.21 11.20
CA PRO A 117 9.96 12.95 10.35
C PRO A 117 10.76 11.70 10.74
N ASP A 118 10.80 11.37 12.04
CA ASP A 118 11.61 10.25 12.53
C ASP A 118 10.90 8.88 12.39
N ALA A 119 9.60 8.87 12.12
CA ALA A 119 8.80 7.65 12.08
C ALA A 119 8.13 7.36 10.72
N MET A 120 8.38 8.18 9.69
CA MET A 120 7.80 8.04 8.34
C MET A 120 8.03 6.67 7.70
N PHE A 121 9.18 6.06 7.96
CA PHE A 121 9.58 4.78 7.38
C PHE A 121 9.70 3.68 8.43
N THR A 122 8.92 3.78 9.50
CA THR A 122 8.81 2.68 10.49
C THR A 122 7.79 1.65 10.05
N ARG A 123 7.96 0.42 10.54
CA ARG A 123 7.02 -0.70 10.28
C ARG A 123 5.56 -0.32 10.56
N SER A 124 5.31 0.63 11.45
CA SER A 124 3.94 1.08 11.71
C SER A 124 3.29 1.68 10.47
N VAL A 125 4.00 2.50 9.70
CA VAL A 125 3.45 3.13 8.49
C VAL A 125 3.10 2.09 7.44
N TYR A 126 3.97 1.12 7.21
CA TYR A 126 3.80 0.02 6.26
C TYR A 126 2.65 -0.91 6.67
N ASP A 127 2.84 -1.58 7.79
CA ASP A 127 1.98 -2.68 8.23
C ASP A 127 0.58 -2.18 8.66
N ARG A 128 0.51 -1.08 9.42
CA ARG A 128 -0.78 -0.50 9.84
C ARG A 128 -1.48 0.20 8.67
N GLY A 129 -0.73 0.76 7.72
CA GLY A 129 -1.28 1.28 6.46
C GLY A 129 -1.96 0.18 5.66
N ALA A 130 -1.30 -0.98 5.49
CA ALA A 130 -1.89 -2.14 4.85
C ALA A 130 -3.14 -2.66 5.59
N LEU A 131 -3.11 -2.70 6.93
CA LEU A 131 -4.27 -3.08 7.75
C LEU A 131 -5.44 -2.10 7.60
N ALA A 132 -5.18 -0.80 7.50
CA ALA A 132 -6.23 0.20 7.25
C ALA A 132 -6.92 -0.01 5.90
N LEU A 133 -6.14 -0.34 4.86
CA LEU A 133 -6.68 -0.67 3.53
C LEU A 133 -7.47 -1.98 3.55
N HIS A 134 -6.98 -3.00 4.25
CA HIS A 134 -7.70 -4.25 4.39
C HIS A 134 -9.01 -4.09 5.18
N ALA A 135 -9.00 -3.30 6.25
CA ALA A 135 -10.22 -2.97 6.99
C ALA A 135 -11.23 -2.21 6.11
N LEU A 136 -10.76 -1.29 5.27
CA LEU A 136 -11.61 -0.62 4.28
C LEU A 136 -12.21 -1.64 3.30
N ARG A 137 -11.40 -2.59 2.78
CA ARG A 137 -11.87 -3.65 1.87
C ARG A 137 -12.95 -4.52 2.50
N ILE A 138 -12.75 -4.94 3.77
CA ILE A 138 -13.76 -5.71 4.52
C ILE A 138 -15.07 -4.92 4.66
N ASP A 139 -14.97 -3.63 4.93
CA ASP A 139 -16.13 -2.77 5.23
C ASP A 139 -16.97 -2.44 3.99
N VAL A 140 -16.34 -2.19 2.84
CA VAL A 140 -17.02 -1.81 1.59
C VAL A 140 -17.21 -2.97 0.61
N GLY A 141 -16.53 -4.09 0.81
CA GLY A 141 -16.50 -5.24 -0.11
C GLY A 141 -15.54 -5.06 -1.29
N ASP A 142 -15.15 -6.18 -1.90
CA ASP A 142 -14.13 -6.24 -2.97
C ASP A 142 -14.44 -5.33 -4.15
N GLU A 143 -15.65 -5.39 -4.68
CA GLU A 143 -16.06 -4.61 -5.86
C GLU A 143 -15.86 -3.11 -5.62
N THR A 144 -16.38 -2.61 -4.50
CA THR A 144 -16.27 -1.19 -4.13
C THR A 144 -14.83 -0.81 -3.81
N PHE A 145 -14.11 -1.67 -3.07
CA PHE A 145 -12.70 -1.42 -2.74
C PHE A 145 -11.83 -1.24 -3.99
N PHE A 146 -11.91 -2.20 -4.93
CA PHE A 146 -11.10 -2.09 -6.15
C PHE A 146 -11.60 -0.98 -7.09
N ALA A 147 -12.87 -0.59 -7.03
CA ALA A 147 -13.36 0.61 -7.71
C ALA A 147 -12.73 1.88 -7.10
N ILE A 148 -12.64 1.97 -5.76
CA ILE A 148 -11.95 3.08 -5.07
C ILE A 148 -10.50 3.16 -5.51
N VAL A 149 -9.77 2.05 -5.45
CA VAL A 149 -8.35 2.00 -5.79
C VAL A 149 -8.09 2.44 -7.24
N ARG A 150 -8.83 1.87 -8.20
CA ARG A 150 -8.68 2.22 -9.63
C ARG A 150 -9.07 3.68 -9.91
N THR A 151 -10.12 4.17 -9.26
CA THR A 151 -10.55 5.56 -9.43
C THR A 151 -9.53 6.52 -8.83
N TRP A 152 -8.97 6.20 -7.65
CA TRP A 152 -7.90 6.97 -7.03
C TRP A 152 -6.70 7.13 -7.96
N VAL A 153 -6.21 6.02 -8.52
CA VAL A 153 -5.10 6.02 -9.47
C VAL A 153 -5.43 6.83 -10.72
N ALA A 154 -6.63 6.65 -11.29
CA ALA A 154 -7.02 7.33 -12.53
C ALA A 154 -7.22 8.84 -12.34
N GLU A 155 -7.94 9.26 -11.28
CA GLU A 155 -8.24 10.68 -11.02
C GLU A 155 -7.01 11.46 -10.56
N ARG A 156 -6.00 10.79 -9.99
CA ARG A 156 -4.78 11.41 -9.44
C ARG A 156 -3.52 11.10 -10.24
N ALA A 157 -3.65 10.49 -11.41
CA ALA A 157 -2.51 10.13 -12.25
C ALA A 157 -1.57 11.34 -12.50
N ARG A 158 -0.27 11.14 -12.22
CA ARG A 158 0.78 12.16 -12.35
C ARG A 158 0.56 13.39 -11.46
N SER A 159 -0.04 13.19 -10.30
CA SER A 159 -0.37 14.25 -9.34
C SER A 159 -0.13 13.75 -7.91
N ASN A 160 -0.73 14.41 -6.96
CA ASN A 160 -0.66 14.04 -5.55
C ASN A 160 -2.05 13.94 -4.93
N GLY A 161 -2.09 13.31 -3.75
CA GLY A 161 -3.31 13.20 -2.98
C GLY A 161 -3.06 13.17 -1.47
N SER A 162 -4.12 13.43 -0.71
CA SER A 162 -4.11 13.39 0.74
C SER A 162 -5.05 12.31 1.28
N THR A 163 -4.90 12.01 2.55
CA THR A 163 -5.80 11.09 3.27
C THR A 163 -7.24 11.55 3.19
N GLU A 164 -7.50 12.85 3.35
CA GLU A 164 -8.86 13.43 3.27
C GLU A 164 -9.50 13.22 1.89
N GLU A 165 -8.69 13.33 0.83
CA GLU A 165 -9.18 13.11 -0.54
C GLU A 165 -9.48 11.64 -0.83
N LEU A 166 -8.65 10.71 -0.30
CA LEU A 166 -8.96 9.28 -0.38
C LEU A 166 -10.25 8.95 0.38
N ILE A 167 -10.42 9.49 1.59
CA ILE A 167 -11.65 9.33 2.39
C ILE A 167 -12.87 9.86 1.63
N ALA A 168 -12.77 11.04 1.03
CA ALA A 168 -13.86 11.64 0.26
C ALA A 168 -14.24 10.78 -0.96
N LEU A 169 -13.24 10.27 -1.69
CA LEU A 169 -13.46 9.34 -2.81
C LEU A 169 -14.11 8.04 -2.35
N ALA A 170 -13.57 7.42 -1.28
CA ALA A 170 -14.09 6.18 -0.73
C ALA A 170 -15.53 6.35 -0.26
N SER A 171 -15.84 7.45 0.43
CA SER A 171 -17.19 7.76 0.89
C SER A 171 -18.17 7.95 -0.27
N ARG A 172 -17.75 8.63 -1.32
CA ARG A 172 -18.55 8.83 -2.55
C ARG A 172 -18.91 7.49 -3.21
N LEU A 173 -17.92 6.58 -3.36
CA LEU A 173 -18.12 5.30 -4.02
C LEU A 173 -18.85 4.28 -3.12
N ALA A 174 -18.65 4.34 -1.82
CA ALA A 174 -19.37 3.49 -0.84
C ALA A 174 -20.80 3.98 -0.57
N GLY A 175 -21.18 5.19 -0.99
CA GLY A 175 -22.50 5.79 -0.71
C GLY A 175 -22.73 6.14 0.76
N ARG A 176 -21.68 6.22 1.57
CA ARG A 176 -21.72 6.56 3.01
C ARG A 176 -20.39 7.11 3.50
N ASP A 177 -20.39 7.73 4.67
CA ASP A 177 -19.17 8.26 5.27
C ASP A 177 -18.22 7.13 5.72
N ILE A 178 -17.02 7.09 5.13
CA ILE A 178 -15.92 6.16 5.45
C ILE A 178 -14.87 6.81 6.38
N GLY A 179 -14.94 8.11 6.58
CA GLY A 179 -13.98 8.86 7.38
C GLY A 179 -13.74 8.26 8.76
N PRO A 180 -14.78 7.98 9.57
CA PRO A 180 -14.60 7.42 10.91
C PRO A 180 -13.84 6.08 10.94
N LEU A 181 -14.02 5.23 9.91
CA LEU A 181 -13.28 3.97 9.80
C LEU A 181 -11.79 4.24 9.57
N VAL A 182 -11.47 4.99 8.52
CA VAL A 182 -10.07 5.24 8.11
C VAL A 182 -9.34 6.00 9.21
N GLU A 183 -9.92 7.09 9.73
CA GLU A 183 -9.29 7.89 10.80
C GLU A 183 -9.03 7.04 12.06
N ARG A 184 -9.94 6.15 12.43
CA ARG A 184 -9.74 5.24 13.54
C ARG A 184 -8.55 4.30 13.32
N TRP A 185 -8.40 3.73 12.10
CA TRP A 185 -7.27 2.87 11.77
C TRP A 185 -5.95 3.63 11.76
N LEU A 186 -5.95 4.90 11.34
CA LEU A 186 -4.73 5.70 11.28
C LEU A 186 -4.31 6.27 12.66
N SER A 187 -5.27 6.59 13.55
CA SER A 187 -5.03 7.43 14.72
C SER A 187 -5.21 6.73 16.07
N ALA A 188 -6.05 5.68 16.18
CA ALA A 188 -6.38 5.10 17.49
C ALA A 188 -5.17 4.44 18.16
N ASP A 189 -5.06 4.63 19.48
CA ASP A 189 -4.14 3.93 20.37
C ASP A 189 -4.93 3.43 21.59
N PRO A 190 -5.04 2.12 21.80
CA PRO A 190 -4.47 1.04 20.98
C PRO A 190 -5.11 0.93 19.58
N MET A 191 -4.35 0.32 18.65
CA MET A 191 -4.82 0.05 17.30
C MET A 191 -6.13 -0.76 17.32
N PRO A 192 -7.10 -0.52 16.41
CA PRO A 192 -8.33 -1.29 16.33
C PRO A 192 -8.07 -2.77 16.09
N ALA A 193 -8.94 -3.62 16.65
CA ALA A 193 -8.95 -5.03 16.30
C ALA A 193 -9.54 -5.20 14.88
N LEU A 194 -8.91 -6.05 14.07
CA LEU A 194 -9.48 -6.47 12.80
C LEU A 194 -10.57 -7.50 13.08
N THR A 195 -11.81 -7.04 13.01
CA THR A 195 -13.00 -7.88 13.23
C THR A 195 -13.53 -8.35 11.88
N ARG A 196 -13.49 -9.61 11.71
CA ARG A 196 -13.99 -10.53 10.72
C ARG A 196 -12.94 -11.31 10.02
#